data_6fa3b54b507a90d186272719063d1385
#
_entry.id   6fa3b54b507a90d186272719063d1385
#
_cell.length_a   1.000
_cell.length_b   1.000
_cell.length_c   1.000
_cell.angle_alpha   90.00
_cell.angle_beta   90.00
_cell.angle_gamma   90.00
#
_symmetry.space_group_name_H-M   'P 1'
#
loop_
_entity.id
_entity.type
_entity.pdbx_description
1 polymer ?
#
loop_
_entity_poly.entity_id
_entity_poly.type
_entity_poly.pdbx_seq_one_letter_code
_entity_poly.pdbx_strand_id
1 'polypeptide(L)'
;MKRKIIVFDLDDTLYKEVDFLKSAYQEIASWLEDTYELKGVYNYMLFCYEHGMNVFLSVNHEYRLSVPLEIYLSKYRLHFPTLYLSELVESFLARMCKEECVLGLITDGRSITQSNKIKALGLGRYIAKENCIISESFGYSKPSLEPFLYFQHKYCL
;
A
#
# COMPACT_ATOMS: atom_id res chain seq x y z
N MET A 1 24.70 25.11 -1.04
CA MET A 1 24.70 23.75 -1.65
C MET A 1 23.31 23.47 -2.20
N LYS A 2 23.18 22.90 -3.40
CA LYS A 2 21.86 22.48 -3.90
C LYS A 2 21.34 21.32 -3.04
N ARG A 3 20.13 21.46 -2.50
CA ARG A 3 19.46 20.37 -1.76
C ARG A 3 19.24 19.18 -2.67
N LYS A 4 19.61 17.98 -2.22
CA LYS A 4 19.28 16.74 -2.91
C LYS A 4 17.86 16.32 -2.55
N ILE A 5 17.07 15.96 -3.56
CA ILE A 5 15.72 15.43 -3.37
C ILE A 5 15.68 14.02 -3.95
N ILE A 6 15.14 13.09 -3.19
CA ILE A 6 14.93 11.70 -3.60
C ILE A 6 13.45 11.41 -3.46
N VAL A 7 12.81 11.06 -4.55
CA VAL A 7 11.39 10.73 -4.59
C VAL A 7 11.22 9.26 -4.89
N PHE A 8 10.52 8.54 -4.02
CA PHE A 8 10.28 7.11 -4.13
C PHE A 8 8.87 6.82 -4.68
N ASP A 9 8.73 5.68 -5.29
CA ASP A 9 7.46 4.96 -5.34
C ASP A 9 7.25 4.18 -4.05
N LEU A 10 6.04 3.68 -3.81
CA LEU A 10 5.70 2.93 -2.60
C LEU A 10 5.71 1.43 -2.85
N ASP A 11 4.74 0.95 -3.64
CA ASP A 11 4.48 -0.47 -3.87
C ASP A 11 5.62 -1.10 -4.68
N ASP A 12 6.13 -2.25 -4.23
CA ASP A 12 7.29 -2.96 -4.79
C ASP A 12 8.59 -2.14 -4.88
N THR A 13 8.66 -1.01 -4.17
CA THR A 13 9.85 -0.17 -4.06
C THR A 13 10.33 -0.06 -2.62
N LEU A 14 9.52 0.45 -1.71
CA LEU A 14 9.88 0.55 -0.28
C LEU A 14 9.52 -0.70 0.52
N TYR A 15 8.55 -1.46 0.04
CA TYR A 15 8.11 -2.74 0.59
C TYR A 15 7.51 -3.60 -0.53
N LYS A 16 7.24 -4.87 -0.30
CA LYS A 16 6.60 -5.75 -1.29
C LYS A 16 5.08 -5.62 -1.23
N GLU A 17 4.43 -5.26 -2.35
CA GLU A 17 2.97 -5.10 -2.40
C GLU A 17 2.21 -6.36 -1.98
N VAL A 18 2.78 -7.53 -2.25
CA VAL A 18 2.20 -8.81 -1.81
C VAL A 18 2.03 -8.92 -0.29
N ASP A 19 2.82 -8.18 0.50
CA ASP A 19 2.68 -8.18 1.96
C ASP A 19 1.42 -7.43 2.39
N PHE A 20 1.03 -6.36 1.69
CA PHE A 20 -0.27 -5.72 1.88
C PHE A 20 -1.42 -6.68 1.54
N LEU A 21 -1.35 -7.34 0.39
CA LEU A 21 -2.35 -8.31 -0.05
C LEU A 21 -2.54 -9.42 0.99
N LYS A 22 -1.46 -10.03 1.47
CA LYS A 22 -1.49 -11.07 2.49
C LYS A 22 -2.13 -10.58 3.79
N SER A 23 -1.76 -9.38 4.24
CA SER A 23 -2.33 -8.75 5.43
C SER A 23 -3.85 -8.52 5.29
N ALA A 24 -4.30 -8.00 4.14
CA ALA A 24 -5.72 -7.78 3.86
C ALA A 24 -6.49 -9.11 3.75
N TYR A 25 -5.93 -10.10 3.08
CA TYR A 25 -6.55 -11.44 2.97
C TYR A 25 -6.68 -12.12 4.33
N GLN A 26 -5.71 -11.95 5.22
CA GLN A 26 -5.80 -12.50 6.58
C GLN A 26 -6.99 -11.90 7.35
N GLU A 27 -7.21 -10.59 7.26
CA GLU A 27 -8.35 -9.93 7.90
C GLU A 27 -9.68 -10.37 7.29
N ILE A 28 -9.76 -10.42 5.95
CA ILE A 28 -10.97 -10.85 5.24
C ILE A 28 -11.29 -12.32 5.56
N ALA A 29 -10.28 -13.19 5.57
CA ALA A 29 -10.46 -14.59 5.91
C ALA A 29 -10.96 -14.77 7.35
N SER A 30 -10.34 -14.09 8.32
CA SER A 30 -10.79 -14.14 9.72
C SER A 30 -12.25 -13.68 9.85
N TRP A 31 -12.62 -12.59 9.18
CA TRP A 31 -14.01 -12.15 9.18
C TRP A 31 -14.97 -13.18 8.58
N LEU A 32 -14.61 -13.85 7.48
CA LEU A 32 -15.44 -14.89 6.87
C LEU A 32 -15.55 -16.13 7.79
N GLU A 33 -14.41 -16.56 8.36
CA GLU A 33 -14.35 -17.71 9.25
C GLU A 33 -15.20 -17.50 10.49
N ASP A 34 -15.15 -16.30 11.08
CA ASP A 34 -15.97 -15.94 12.26
C ASP A 34 -17.46 -15.79 11.92
N THR A 35 -17.78 -15.20 10.76
CA THR A 35 -19.17 -14.90 10.37
C THR A 35 -19.93 -16.15 9.92
N TYR A 36 -19.25 -17.05 9.20
CA TYR A 36 -19.88 -18.20 8.53
C TYR A 36 -19.40 -19.56 9.08
N GLU A 37 -18.66 -19.56 10.21
CA GLU A 37 -18.12 -20.76 10.86
C GLU A 37 -17.26 -21.61 9.90
N LEU A 38 -16.43 -20.96 9.07
CA LEU A 38 -15.58 -21.58 8.07
C LEU A 38 -14.18 -21.85 8.61
N LYS A 39 -13.38 -22.59 7.83
CA LYS A 39 -11.97 -22.85 8.12
C LYS A 39 -11.16 -22.88 6.83
N GLY A 40 -9.90 -22.44 6.93
CA GLY A 40 -8.94 -22.53 5.84
C GLY A 40 -9.13 -21.49 4.74
N VAL A 41 -9.92 -20.45 4.96
CA VAL A 41 -10.26 -19.45 3.95
C VAL A 41 -9.00 -18.70 3.50
N TYR A 42 -8.11 -18.32 4.42
CA TYR A 42 -6.87 -17.62 4.08
C TYR A 42 -5.99 -18.41 3.11
N ASN A 43 -5.75 -19.69 3.40
CA ASN A 43 -4.94 -20.53 2.53
C ASN A 43 -5.58 -20.71 1.15
N TYR A 44 -6.90 -20.81 1.09
CA TYR A 44 -7.61 -20.89 -0.19
C TYR A 44 -7.53 -19.58 -0.98
N MET A 45 -7.63 -18.44 -0.32
CA MET A 45 -7.43 -17.13 -0.97
C MET A 45 -6.04 -16.98 -1.56
N LEU A 46 -4.99 -17.40 -0.84
CA LEU A 46 -3.62 -17.40 -1.36
C LEU A 46 -3.46 -18.35 -2.55
N PHE A 47 -4.01 -19.55 -2.45
CA PHE A 47 -4.03 -20.50 -3.58
C PHE A 47 -4.67 -19.87 -4.83
N CYS A 48 -5.85 -19.26 -4.69
CA CYS A 48 -6.51 -18.57 -5.80
C CYS A 48 -5.65 -17.46 -6.40
N TYR A 49 -5.02 -16.64 -5.56
CA TYR A 49 -4.13 -15.57 -5.99
C TYR A 49 -2.93 -16.10 -6.78
N GLU A 50 -2.25 -17.13 -6.28
CA GLU A 50 -1.09 -17.75 -6.93
C GLU A 50 -1.42 -18.38 -8.28
N HIS A 51 -2.67 -18.84 -8.45
CA HIS A 51 -3.17 -19.43 -9.71
C HIS A 51 -3.89 -18.43 -10.63
N GLY A 52 -3.82 -17.12 -10.33
CA GLY A 52 -4.41 -16.07 -11.16
C GLY A 52 -5.93 -16.10 -11.24
N MET A 53 -6.59 -16.70 -10.23
CA MET A 53 -8.05 -16.80 -10.15
C MET A 53 -8.63 -15.51 -9.57
N ASN A 54 -9.92 -15.23 -9.85
CA ASN A 54 -10.64 -14.18 -9.13
C ASN A 54 -10.93 -14.66 -7.70
N VAL A 55 -10.12 -14.18 -6.75
CA VAL A 55 -10.10 -14.68 -5.37
C VAL A 55 -11.48 -14.59 -4.70
N PHE A 56 -12.14 -13.46 -4.77
CA PHE A 56 -13.42 -13.26 -4.07
C PHE A 56 -14.57 -14.05 -4.68
N LEU A 57 -14.63 -14.16 -6.00
CA LEU A 57 -15.61 -15.03 -6.66
C LEU A 57 -15.33 -16.50 -6.37
N SER A 58 -14.07 -16.90 -6.35
CA SER A 58 -13.67 -18.28 -6.04
C SER A 58 -14.02 -18.66 -4.59
N VAL A 59 -13.81 -17.74 -3.64
CA VAL A 59 -14.19 -17.94 -2.23
C VAL A 59 -15.71 -18.11 -2.11
N ASN A 60 -16.50 -17.24 -2.74
CA ASN A 60 -17.95 -17.39 -2.74
C ASN A 60 -18.41 -18.74 -3.31
N HIS A 61 -17.78 -19.17 -4.39
CA HIS A 61 -18.12 -20.47 -5.01
C HIS A 61 -17.74 -21.66 -4.11
N GLU A 62 -16.50 -21.70 -3.61
CA GLU A 62 -15.97 -22.80 -2.80
C GLU A 62 -16.77 -22.99 -1.50
N TYR A 63 -17.03 -21.90 -0.81
CA TYR A 63 -17.73 -21.93 0.49
C TYR A 63 -19.24 -21.71 0.38
N ARG A 64 -19.80 -21.71 -0.85
CA ARG A 64 -21.22 -21.48 -1.13
C ARG A 64 -21.79 -20.21 -0.48
N LEU A 65 -21.02 -19.15 -0.55
CA LEU A 65 -21.39 -17.83 -0.02
C LEU A 65 -22.00 -16.96 -1.14
N SER A 66 -22.76 -15.96 -0.71
CA SER A 66 -23.32 -14.91 -1.60
C SER A 66 -22.93 -13.52 -1.11
N VAL A 67 -21.66 -13.37 -0.69
CA VAL A 67 -21.14 -12.07 -0.25
C VAL A 67 -20.96 -11.15 -1.45
N PRO A 68 -21.57 -9.95 -1.46
CA PRO A 68 -21.38 -8.98 -2.53
C PRO A 68 -19.90 -8.60 -2.72
N LEU A 69 -19.46 -8.48 -3.97
CA LEU A 69 -18.06 -8.14 -4.29
C LEU A 69 -17.63 -6.81 -3.65
N GLU A 70 -18.55 -5.85 -3.54
CA GLU A 70 -18.31 -4.54 -2.93
C GLU A 70 -17.90 -4.64 -1.46
N ILE A 71 -18.40 -5.64 -0.73
CA ILE A 71 -18.03 -5.88 0.67
C ILE A 71 -16.56 -6.33 0.75
N TYR A 72 -16.15 -7.27 -0.08
CA TYR A 72 -14.74 -7.69 -0.17
C TYR A 72 -13.83 -6.53 -0.52
N LEU A 73 -14.19 -5.79 -1.57
CA LEU A 73 -13.40 -4.65 -2.05
C LEU A 73 -13.32 -3.54 -1.00
N SER A 74 -14.40 -3.28 -0.26
CA SER A 74 -14.42 -2.31 0.83
C SER A 74 -13.47 -2.73 1.94
N LYS A 75 -13.56 -3.98 2.41
CA LYS A 75 -12.65 -4.53 3.44
C LYS A 75 -11.19 -4.46 3.00
N TYR A 76 -10.89 -4.85 1.76
CA TYR A 76 -9.55 -4.78 1.20
C TYR A 76 -9.00 -3.35 1.16
N ARG A 77 -9.79 -2.39 0.69
CA ARG A 77 -9.39 -0.98 0.52
C ARG A 77 -9.25 -0.22 1.83
N LEU A 78 -10.10 -0.53 2.81
CA LEU A 78 -10.09 0.12 4.12
C LEU A 78 -9.15 -0.53 5.12
N HIS A 79 -8.58 -1.70 4.78
CA HIS A 79 -7.68 -2.45 5.64
C HIS A 79 -6.52 -1.59 6.15
N PHE A 80 -6.28 -1.65 7.46
CA PHE A 80 -5.05 -1.11 8.05
C PHE A 80 -4.04 -2.26 8.17
N PRO A 81 -3.00 -2.28 7.33
CA PRO A 81 -2.16 -3.46 7.20
C PRO A 81 -1.11 -3.60 8.32
N THR A 82 -0.66 -4.82 8.51
CA THR A 82 0.57 -5.12 9.25
C THR A 82 1.72 -5.19 8.26
N LEU A 83 2.54 -4.14 8.21
CA LEU A 83 3.64 -3.98 7.26
C LEU A 83 4.91 -3.52 7.98
N TYR A 84 6.05 -3.93 7.46
CA TYR A 84 7.37 -3.55 7.96
C TYR A 84 8.30 -3.17 6.82
N LEU A 85 9.14 -2.16 7.06
CA LEU A 85 10.28 -1.89 6.20
C LEU A 85 11.36 -2.95 6.46
N SER A 86 12.08 -3.35 5.42
CA SER A 86 13.29 -4.15 5.63
C SER A 86 14.38 -3.30 6.31
N GLU A 87 15.28 -3.94 7.05
CA GLU A 87 16.40 -3.26 7.71
C GLU A 87 17.24 -2.44 6.71
N LEU A 88 17.39 -2.95 5.49
CA LEU A 88 18.12 -2.27 4.43
C LEU A 88 17.45 -0.95 4.03
N VAL A 89 16.13 -0.98 3.80
CA VAL A 89 15.35 0.21 3.42
C VAL A 89 15.32 1.22 4.58
N GLU A 90 15.10 0.73 5.80
CA GLU A 90 15.06 1.59 7.00
C GLU A 90 16.40 2.30 7.23
N SER A 91 17.51 1.56 7.16
CA SER A 91 18.86 2.09 7.29
C SER A 91 19.19 3.11 6.19
N PHE A 92 18.75 2.84 4.94
CA PHE A 92 18.94 3.76 3.83
C PHE A 92 18.18 5.07 4.05
N LEU A 93 16.89 5.01 4.41
CA LEU A 93 16.08 6.21 4.67
C LEU A 93 16.66 7.04 5.82
N ALA A 94 17.06 6.39 6.91
CA ALA A 94 17.68 7.05 8.06
C ALA A 94 19.00 7.75 7.68
N ARG A 95 19.82 7.12 6.84
CA ARG A 95 21.05 7.72 6.33
C ARG A 95 20.77 8.95 5.48
N MET A 96 19.81 8.89 4.55
CA MET A 96 19.46 10.03 3.70
C MET A 96 18.95 11.21 4.52
N CYS A 97 18.20 10.98 5.58
CA CYS A 97 17.81 12.05 6.51
C CYS A 97 19.02 12.70 7.18
N LYS A 98 20.03 11.93 7.60
CA LYS A 98 21.28 12.47 8.19
C LYS A 98 22.10 13.28 7.20
N GLU A 99 22.03 12.93 5.91
CA GLU A 99 22.69 13.66 4.81
C GLU A 99 21.89 14.89 4.36
N GLU A 100 20.86 15.30 5.12
CA GLU A 100 19.98 16.45 4.84
C GLU A 100 19.29 16.39 3.47
N CYS A 101 19.10 15.18 2.94
CA CYS A 101 18.31 14.96 1.74
C CYS A 101 16.82 15.18 2.03
N VAL A 102 16.12 15.86 1.13
CA VAL A 102 14.65 15.90 1.16
C VAL A 102 14.13 14.60 0.58
N LEU A 103 13.29 13.90 1.34
CA LEU A 103 12.64 12.67 0.87
C LEU A 103 11.20 12.95 0.49
N GLY A 104 10.77 12.35 -0.61
CA GLY A 104 9.40 12.42 -1.12
C GLY A 104 8.89 11.05 -1.56
N LEU A 105 7.58 10.98 -1.71
CA LEU A 105 6.86 9.79 -2.15
C LEU A 105 5.82 10.19 -3.19
N ILE A 106 5.76 9.45 -4.31
CA ILE A 106 4.68 9.53 -5.30
C ILE A 106 4.13 8.12 -5.48
N THR A 107 2.89 7.92 -5.10
CA THR A 107 2.22 6.61 -5.21
C THR A 107 0.86 6.73 -5.86
N ASP A 108 0.56 5.80 -6.78
CA ASP A 108 -0.75 5.71 -7.39
C ASP A 108 -1.67 4.82 -6.56
N GLY A 109 -2.93 5.22 -6.47
CA GLY A 109 -3.96 4.45 -5.79
C GLY A 109 -4.94 5.30 -4.99
N ARG A 110 -5.78 4.61 -4.23
CA ARG A 110 -6.80 5.25 -3.38
C ARG A 110 -6.16 5.90 -2.16
N SER A 111 -6.60 7.10 -1.84
CA SER A 111 -6.05 7.89 -0.74
C SER A 111 -6.09 7.14 0.59
N ILE A 112 -7.19 6.47 0.90
CA ILE A 112 -7.31 5.71 2.15
C ILE A 112 -6.33 4.52 2.21
N THR A 113 -6.25 3.74 1.14
CA THR A 113 -5.40 2.55 1.07
C THR A 113 -3.91 2.95 1.19
N GLN A 114 -3.47 3.91 0.37
CA GLN A 114 -2.06 4.33 0.38
C GLN A 114 -1.70 5.05 1.68
N SER A 115 -2.61 5.85 2.26
CA SER A 115 -2.39 6.47 3.57
C SER A 115 -2.22 5.44 4.69
N ASN A 116 -3.02 4.36 4.67
CA ASN A 116 -2.89 3.27 5.65
C ASN A 116 -1.55 2.53 5.51
N LYS A 117 -1.10 2.26 4.27
CA LYS A 117 0.23 1.68 4.00
C LYS A 117 1.36 2.57 4.52
N ILE A 118 1.33 3.87 4.19
CA ILE A 118 2.33 4.86 4.63
C ILE A 118 2.42 4.91 6.16
N LYS A 119 1.27 4.91 6.84
CA LYS A 119 1.20 4.92 8.32
C LYS A 119 1.73 3.60 8.90
N ALA A 120 1.30 2.45 8.37
CA ALA A 120 1.71 1.14 8.85
C ALA A 120 3.22 0.92 8.72
N LEU A 121 3.83 1.38 7.62
CA LEU A 121 5.27 1.35 7.40
C LEU A 121 6.04 2.39 8.23
N GLY A 122 5.37 3.29 8.93
CA GLY A 122 6.00 4.33 9.74
C GLY A 122 6.82 5.32 8.92
N LEU A 123 6.47 5.54 7.64
CA LEU A 123 7.24 6.42 6.73
C LEU A 123 7.26 7.88 7.17
N GLY A 124 6.30 8.32 7.99
CA GLY A 124 6.29 9.67 8.55
C GLY A 124 7.51 10.02 9.42
N ARG A 125 8.32 9.02 9.81
CA ARG A 125 9.62 9.23 10.48
C ARG A 125 10.68 9.79 9.54
N TYR A 126 10.54 9.58 8.23
CA TYR A 126 11.53 9.92 7.22
C TYR A 126 11.02 10.92 6.18
N ILE A 127 9.74 10.83 5.82
CA ILE A 127 9.12 11.61 4.76
C ILE A 127 8.03 12.50 5.36
N ALA A 128 8.18 13.80 5.18
CA ALA A 128 7.18 14.76 5.65
C ALA A 128 5.83 14.54 4.93
N LYS A 129 4.72 14.71 5.64
CA LYS A 129 3.38 14.46 5.12
C LYS A 129 3.10 15.18 3.79
N GLU A 130 3.53 16.43 3.69
CA GLU A 130 3.38 17.28 2.49
C GLU A 130 4.28 16.83 1.32
N ASN A 131 5.18 15.88 1.54
CA ASN A 131 6.00 15.25 0.52
C ASN A 131 5.49 13.85 0.13
N CYS A 132 4.32 13.45 0.63
CA CYS A 132 3.64 12.22 0.24
C CYS A 132 2.51 12.56 -0.73
N ILE A 133 2.71 12.28 -2.01
CA ILE A 133 1.71 12.50 -3.07
C ILE A 133 1.02 11.17 -3.37
N ILE A 134 -0.30 11.16 -3.20
CA ILE A 134 -1.17 10.04 -3.56
C ILE A 134 -2.05 10.48 -4.72
N SER A 135 -2.06 9.73 -5.82
CA SER A 135 -2.68 10.15 -7.09
C SER A 135 -4.16 10.52 -6.98
N GLU A 136 -4.96 9.76 -6.20
CA GLU A 136 -6.39 10.05 -6.05
C GLU A 136 -6.64 11.43 -5.41
N SER A 137 -5.90 11.81 -4.38
CA SER A 137 -6.06 13.11 -3.72
C SER A 137 -5.31 14.24 -4.42
N PHE A 138 -4.26 13.93 -5.15
CA PHE A 138 -3.49 14.92 -5.91
C PHE A 138 -4.13 15.28 -7.25
N GLY A 139 -4.91 14.35 -7.83
CA GLY A 139 -5.62 14.53 -9.09
C GLY A 139 -4.87 14.08 -10.34
N TYR A 140 -3.61 13.65 -10.22
CA TYR A 140 -2.78 13.15 -11.31
C TYR A 140 -2.03 11.88 -10.90
N SER A 141 -2.02 10.88 -11.78
CA SER A 141 -1.28 9.64 -11.62
C SER A 141 -0.06 9.57 -12.55
N LYS A 142 0.88 8.71 -12.25
CA LYS A 142 1.97 8.38 -13.18
C LYS A 142 1.39 7.78 -14.48
N PRO A 143 1.89 8.11 -15.65
CA PRO A 143 3.16 8.82 -15.94
C PRO A 143 3.04 10.35 -16.08
N SER A 144 2.00 11.00 -15.53
CA SER A 144 1.90 12.47 -15.55
C SER A 144 3.12 13.10 -14.91
N LEU A 145 3.56 14.24 -15.44
CA LEU A 145 4.68 15.02 -14.89
C LEU A 145 4.27 15.85 -13.67
N GLU A 146 3.00 16.12 -13.46
CA GLU A 146 2.50 17.01 -12.40
C GLU A 146 2.99 16.65 -10.98
N PRO A 147 2.98 15.37 -10.54
CA PRO A 147 3.52 15.00 -9.25
C PRO A 147 5.01 15.30 -9.10
N PHE A 148 5.79 15.22 -10.20
CA PHE A 148 7.23 15.51 -10.20
C PHE A 148 7.49 17.02 -10.21
N LEU A 149 6.70 17.77 -11.00
CA LEU A 149 6.77 19.25 -11.05
C LEU A 149 6.44 19.86 -9.69
N TYR A 150 5.56 19.25 -8.88
CA TYR A 150 5.29 19.66 -7.52
C TYR A 150 6.59 19.78 -6.69
N PHE A 151 7.46 18.75 -6.74
CA PHE A 151 8.73 18.78 -6.02
C PHE A 151 9.69 19.80 -6.61
N GLN A 152 9.72 19.91 -7.94
CA GLN A 152 10.58 20.90 -8.63
C GLN A 152 10.23 22.33 -8.20
N HIS A 153 8.95 22.68 -8.20
CA HIS A 153 8.49 24.02 -7.81
C HIS A 153 8.68 24.27 -6.30
N LYS A 154 8.29 23.30 -5.46
CA LYS A 154 8.38 23.44 -4.00
C LYS A 154 9.79 23.65 -3.50
N TYR A 155 10.77 23.05 -4.15
CA TYR A 155 12.16 23.07 -3.70
C TYR A 155 13.09 23.88 -4.62
N CYS A 156 12.53 24.60 -5.61
CA CYS A 156 13.24 25.47 -6.53
C CYS A 156 14.41 24.76 -7.26
N LEU A 157 14.12 23.61 -7.86
CA LEU A 157 15.11 22.80 -8.58
C LEU A 157 15.30 23.25 -10.03
#